data_b3816d1fbaae42bcd9048675a0d5a822
#
_entry.id   b3816d1fbaae42bcd9048675a0d5a822
#
_cell.length_a   1.000
_cell.length_b   1.000
_cell.length_c   1.000
_cell.angle_alpha   90.00
_cell.angle_beta   90.00
_cell.angle_gamma   90.00
#
_symmetry.space_group_name_H-M   'P 1'
#
loop_
_entity.id
_entity.type
_entity.pdbx_description
1 polymer ?
#
loop_
_entity_poly.entity_id
_entity_poly.type
_entity_poly.pdbx_seq_one_letter_code
_entity_poly.pdbx_strand_id
1 'polypeptide(L)'
;MRYTMYKEYDKKGVVYMTTKNELNKKISTIMKTDVYTVSEEATLKEVLEVLVKYKTSGLPIVNKDNKVVGFISDGDIMKFIAKQNPRIIDMTSFITVWYDTDSFEQKLHDLMGLNVMELATTKLVYVESDYDIDEAAKVLGEKKIKKCPVLENGKLVGVISRSEILRYALSSYLEKEAAKAE
;
A
#
# COMPACT_ATOMS: atom_id res chain seq x y z
N MET A 1 -33.92 0.47 8.96
CA MET A 1 -32.66 0.99 8.42
C MET A 1 -32.77 2.52 8.43
N ARG A 2 -32.08 3.22 9.32
CA ARG A 2 -32.09 4.70 9.36
C ARG A 2 -30.95 5.20 8.48
N TYR A 3 -31.29 5.98 7.46
CA TYR A 3 -30.30 6.69 6.66
C TYR A 3 -30.36 8.17 7.02
N THR A 4 -29.25 8.74 7.42
CA THR A 4 -29.14 10.18 7.58
C THR A 4 -28.56 10.76 6.30
N MET A 5 -29.32 11.62 5.62
CA MET A 5 -28.87 12.29 4.39
C MET A 5 -28.04 13.51 4.75
N TYR A 6 -26.85 13.60 4.20
CA TYR A 6 -25.97 14.78 4.28
C TYR A 6 -25.83 15.42 2.91
N LYS A 7 -25.75 16.75 2.90
CA LYS A 7 -25.40 17.53 1.70
C LYS A 7 -23.89 17.73 1.68
N GLU A 8 -23.23 17.19 0.68
CA GLU A 8 -21.83 17.50 0.40
C GLU A 8 -21.74 18.34 -0.86
N TYR A 9 -20.81 19.32 -0.88
CA TYR A 9 -20.55 20.19 -2.01
C TYR A 9 -19.17 19.88 -2.57
N ASP A 10 -19.07 19.68 -3.89
CA ASP A 10 -17.76 19.61 -4.54
C ASP A 10 -17.17 21.03 -4.76
N LYS A 11 -15.93 21.09 -5.25
CA LYS A 11 -15.25 22.37 -5.56
C LYS A 11 -15.94 23.20 -6.65
N LYS A 12 -16.97 22.66 -7.33
CA LYS A 12 -17.77 23.30 -8.36
C LYS A 12 -19.17 23.69 -7.86
N GLY A 13 -19.47 23.47 -6.56
CA GLY A 13 -20.74 23.78 -5.96
C GLY A 13 -21.87 22.79 -6.29
N VAL A 14 -21.55 21.63 -6.85
CA VAL A 14 -22.54 20.57 -7.11
C VAL A 14 -22.89 19.88 -5.81
N VAL A 15 -24.18 19.78 -5.51
CA VAL A 15 -24.71 19.13 -4.30
C VAL A 15 -24.84 17.64 -4.53
N TYR A 16 -24.12 16.87 -3.74
CA TYR A 16 -24.31 15.42 -3.66
C TYR A 16 -25.11 15.10 -2.40
N MET A 17 -26.17 14.29 -2.55
CA MET A 17 -26.91 13.75 -1.43
C MET A 17 -26.27 12.41 -1.08
N THR A 18 -25.42 12.40 -0.06
CA THR A 18 -24.82 11.17 0.48
C THR A 18 -25.64 10.66 1.66
N THR A 19 -25.97 9.38 1.63
CA THR A 19 -26.53 8.68 2.79
C THR A 19 -25.37 8.09 3.58
N LYS A 20 -25.02 8.68 4.72
CA LYS A 20 -24.11 8.03 5.67
C LYS A 20 -24.86 6.87 6.33
N ASN A 21 -24.36 5.66 6.09
CA ASN A 21 -24.88 4.49 6.76
C ASN A 21 -24.37 4.53 8.21
N GLU A 22 -25.27 4.64 9.20
CA GLU A 22 -24.93 4.62 10.64
C GLU A 22 -24.20 3.32 11.10
N LEU A 23 -24.08 2.35 10.19
CA LEU A 23 -23.39 1.07 10.39
C LEU A 23 -21.95 1.07 9.85
N ASN A 24 -21.43 2.21 9.38
CA ASN A 24 -20.09 2.24 8.83
C ASN A 24 -19.06 2.11 9.96
N LYS A 25 -18.41 0.95 10.03
CA LYS A 25 -17.39 0.69 11.04
C LYS A 25 -16.12 1.45 10.72
N LYS A 26 -15.39 1.84 11.76
CA LYS A 26 -14.05 2.44 11.65
C LYS A 26 -13.03 1.41 11.19
N ILE A 27 -12.03 1.85 10.43
CA ILE A 27 -10.97 0.96 9.95
C ILE A 27 -10.16 0.35 11.10
N SER A 28 -10.09 1.00 12.27
CA SER A 28 -9.49 0.45 13.48
C SER A 28 -10.06 -0.90 13.90
N THR A 29 -11.28 -1.25 13.47
CA THR A 29 -11.93 -2.53 13.78
C THR A 29 -11.53 -3.67 12.84
N ILE A 30 -10.94 -3.36 11.67
CA ILE A 30 -10.60 -4.35 10.64
C ILE A 30 -9.13 -4.31 10.19
N MET A 31 -8.40 -3.25 10.58
CA MET A 31 -6.97 -3.13 10.27
C MET A 31 -6.17 -4.24 10.96
N LYS A 32 -5.01 -4.55 10.42
CA LYS A 32 -4.03 -5.39 11.10
C LYS A 32 -3.19 -4.52 12.03
N THR A 33 -3.18 -4.83 13.31
CA THR A 33 -2.38 -4.14 14.35
C THR A 33 -1.00 -4.77 14.54
N ASP A 34 -0.84 -6.03 14.12
CA ASP A 34 0.45 -6.71 14.12
C ASP A 34 1.23 -6.28 12.86
N VAL A 35 1.94 -5.17 12.97
CA VAL A 35 2.60 -4.50 11.85
C VAL A 35 4.09 -4.78 11.88
N TYR A 36 4.59 -5.42 10.83
CA TYR A 36 6.02 -5.52 10.57
C TYR A 36 6.50 -4.24 9.90
N THR A 37 7.59 -3.69 10.39
CA THR A 37 8.25 -2.48 9.87
C THR A 37 9.72 -2.76 9.59
N VAL A 38 10.35 -1.90 8.81
CA VAL A 38 11.81 -1.88 8.63
C VAL A 38 12.34 -0.49 8.91
N SER A 39 13.59 -0.40 9.33
CA SER A 39 14.29 0.87 9.51
C SER A 39 14.56 1.56 8.18
N GLU A 40 14.62 2.88 8.16
CA GLU A 40 15.09 3.66 7.01
C GLU A 40 16.56 3.36 6.64
N GLU A 41 17.32 2.77 7.57
CA GLU A 41 18.70 2.33 7.35
C GLU A 41 18.81 0.89 6.83
N ALA A 42 17.69 0.16 6.71
CA ALA A 42 17.68 -1.24 6.32
C ALA A 42 18.12 -1.43 4.86
N THR A 43 18.77 -2.56 4.60
CA THR A 43 19.07 -3.03 3.25
C THR A 43 17.87 -3.69 2.61
N LEU A 44 17.83 -3.77 1.27
CA LEU A 44 16.77 -4.48 0.57
C LEU A 44 16.81 -5.99 0.82
N LYS A 45 17.96 -6.55 1.20
CA LYS A 45 18.06 -7.93 1.69
C LYS A 45 17.18 -8.13 2.93
N GLU A 46 17.34 -7.27 3.95
CA GLU A 46 16.53 -7.33 5.18
C GLU A 46 15.05 -7.14 4.89
N VAL A 47 14.70 -6.22 3.98
CA VAL A 47 13.31 -6.04 3.53
C VAL A 47 12.75 -7.33 2.92
N LEU A 48 13.49 -7.96 1.99
CA LEU A 48 13.05 -9.21 1.35
C LEU A 48 12.89 -10.35 2.34
N GLU A 49 13.80 -10.48 3.32
CA GLU A 49 13.71 -11.48 4.39
C GLU A 49 12.41 -11.31 5.19
N VAL A 50 12.04 -10.07 5.55
CA VAL A 50 10.79 -9.77 6.26
C VAL A 50 9.57 -10.06 5.38
N LEU A 51 9.57 -9.62 4.10
CA LEU A 51 8.47 -9.87 3.17
C LEU A 51 8.19 -11.36 3.01
N VAL A 52 9.24 -12.19 2.83
CA VAL A 52 9.12 -13.63 2.64
C VAL A 52 8.72 -14.33 3.93
N LYS A 53 9.41 -14.03 5.04
CA LYS A 53 9.16 -14.66 6.35
C LYS A 53 7.72 -14.46 6.82
N TYR A 54 7.19 -13.25 6.69
CA TYR A 54 5.86 -12.91 7.18
C TYR A 54 4.78 -12.89 6.08
N LYS A 55 5.12 -13.32 4.86
CA LYS A 55 4.20 -13.41 3.71
C LYS A 55 3.39 -12.12 3.51
N THR A 56 4.07 -10.99 3.62
CA THR A 56 3.46 -9.66 3.42
C THR A 56 3.93 -9.04 2.11
N SER A 57 3.06 -8.27 1.48
CA SER A 57 3.34 -7.62 0.18
C SER A 57 3.92 -6.21 0.31
N GLY A 58 4.16 -5.73 1.52
CA GLY A 58 4.74 -4.41 1.74
C GLY A 58 4.80 -4.05 3.21
N LEU A 59 5.71 -3.12 3.52
CA LEU A 59 6.11 -2.74 4.86
C LEU A 59 6.20 -1.22 4.98
N PRO A 60 5.69 -0.63 6.08
CA PRO A 60 6.05 0.73 6.47
C PRO A 60 7.53 0.79 6.83
N ILE A 61 8.18 1.89 6.46
CA ILE A 61 9.55 2.21 6.84
C ILE A 61 9.49 3.25 7.94
N VAL A 62 10.22 3.02 9.00
CA VAL A 62 10.24 3.92 10.17
C VAL A 62 11.63 4.47 10.44
N ASN A 63 11.68 5.69 10.95
CA ASN A 63 12.92 6.29 11.43
C ASN A 63 13.20 5.93 12.91
N LYS A 64 14.28 6.50 13.47
CA LYS A 64 14.68 6.30 14.88
C LYS A 64 13.62 6.77 15.89
N ASP A 65 12.78 7.74 15.50
CA ASP A 65 11.67 8.24 16.32
C ASP A 65 10.39 7.42 16.16
N ASN A 66 10.46 6.27 15.46
CA ASN A 66 9.32 5.41 15.12
C ASN A 66 8.23 6.12 14.30
N LYS A 67 8.61 7.14 13.52
CA LYS A 67 7.72 7.80 12.57
C LYS A 67 7.82 7.11 11.21
N VAL A 68 6.68 6.96 10.55
CA VAL A 68 6.64 6.40 9.19
C VAL A 68 7.22 7.42 8.21
N VAL A 69 8.32 7.08 7.54
CA VAL A 69 9.04 7.92 6.57
C VAL A 69 8.90 7.43 5.14
N GLY A 70 8.38 6.22 4.95
CA GLY A 70 8.16 5.64 3.63
C GLY A 70 7.38 4.34 3.70
N PHE A 71 7.16 3.77 2.51
CA PHE A 71 6.56 2.46 2.33
C PHE A 71 7.28 1.73 1.20
N ILE A 72 7.60 0.45 1.40
CA ILE A 72 8.19 -0.41 0.39
C ILE A 72 7.27 -1.59 0.11
N SER A 73 7.08 -1.93 -1.16
CA SER A 73 6.22 -3.04 -1.58
C SER A 73 6.94 -4.00 -2.55
N ASP A 74 6.37 -5.20 -2.69
CA ASP A 74 6.76 -6.15 -3.73
C ASP A 74 6.77 -5.52 -5.13
N GLY A 75 5.81 -4.63 -5.39
CA GLY A 75 5.72 -3.92 -6.66
C GLY A 75 6.87 -2.96 -6.92
N ASP A 76 7.44 -2.33 -5.90
CA ASP A 76 8.58 -1.42 -6.06
C ASP A 76 9.86 -2.21 -6.36
N ILE A 77 10.04 -3.35 -5.71
CA ILE A 77 11.12 -4.30 -5.99
C ILE A 77 10.99 -4.86 -7.42
N MET A 78 9.79 -5.29 -7.81
CA MET A 78 9.55 -5.79 -9.18
C MET A 78 9.81 -4.74 -10.25
N LYS A 79 9.46 -3.47 -10.01
CA LYS A 79 9.78 -2.38 -10.95
C LYS A 79 11.29 -2.20 -11.13
N PHE A 80 12.06 -2.32 -10.05
CA PHE A 80 13.52 -2.25 -10.14
C PHE A 80 14.08 -3.40 -10.96
N ILE A 81 13.68 -4.64 -10.67
CA ILE A 81 14.13 -5.83 -11.40
C ILE A 81 13.72 -5.80 -12.87
N ALA A 82 12.49 -5.31 -13.16
CA ALA A 82 12.00 -5.18 -14.53
C ALA A 82 12.68 -4.06 -15.33
N LYS A 83 13.44 -3.16 -14.66
CA LYS A 83 14.13 -2.09 -15.35
C LYS A 83 15.24 -2.68 -16.23
N GLN A 84 15.17 -2.33 -17.52
CA GLN A 84 16.23 -2.71 -18.46
C GLN A 84 17.43 -1.80 -18.28
N ASN A 85 18.63 -2.39 -18.20
CA ASN A 85 19.90 -1.69 -18.16
C ASN A 85 20.62 -1.87 -19.51
N PRO A 86 20.26 -1.09 -20.54
CA PRO A 86 20.84 -1.25 -21.87
C PRO A 86 22.33 -0.94 -21.86
N ARG A 87 23.15 -1.83 -22.40
CA ARG A 87 24.59 -1.60 -22.65
C ARG A 87 24.82 -1.33 -24.12
N ILE A 88 25.68 -0.37 -24.43
CA ILE A 88 26.10 -0.06 -25.79
C ILE A 88 27.17 -1.09 -26.16
N ILE A 89 26.94 -1.90 -27.19
CA ILE A 89 27.89 -2.97 -27.58
C ILE A 89 28.82 -2.57 -28.73
N ASP A 90 28.45 -1.62 -29.61
CA ASP A 90 29.31 -1.24 -30.70
C ASP A 90 29.21 0.25 -31.09
N MET A 91 30.34 0.94 -31.13
CA MET A 91 30.44 2.34 -31.57
C MET A 91 31.02 2.48 -32.97
N THR A 92 31.46 1.40 -33.63
CA THR A 92 32.19 1.46 -34.89
C THR A 92 31.30 1.34 -36.12
N SER A 93 30.10 0.77 -36.01
CA SER A 93 29.19 0.46 -37.14
C SER A 93 28.00 1.38 -37.31
N PHE A 94 27.90 2.50 -36.58
CA PHE A 94 26.72 3.40 -36.53
C PHE A 94 25.39 2.70 -36.15
N ILE A 95 25.46 1.46 -35.68
CA ILE A 95 24.31 0.69 -35.19
C ILE A 95 24.48 0.53 -33.69
N THR A 96 23.67 1.26 -32.92
CA THR A 96 23.59 1.08 -31.46
C THR A 96 22.56 -0.01 -31.17
N VAL A 97 23.04 -1.15 -30.71
CA VAL A 97 22.15 -2.24 -30.28
C VAL A 97 22.11 -2.24 -28.75
N TRP A 98 20.90 -2.13 -28.22
CA TRP A 98 20.63 -2.09 -26.80
C TRP A 98 20.24 -3.50 -26.34
N TYR A 99 21.09 -4.13 -25.51
CA TYR A 99 20.79 -5.42 -24.89
C TYR A 99 20.75 -5.27 -23.39
N ASP A 100 19.70 -5.78 -22.75
CA ASP A 100 19.70 -6.08 -21.33
C ASP A 100 20.25 -7.50 -21.16
N THR A 101 21.48 -7.60 -20.67
CA THR A 101 22.20 -8.87 -20.51
C THR A 101 22.15 -9.39 -19.09
N ASP A 102 21.59 -8.60 -18.14
CA ASP A 102 21.60 -8.96 -16.75
C ASP A 102 20.50 -9.98 -16.47
N SER A 103 20.88 -11.14 -15.93
CA SER A 103 19.92 -12.16 -15.50
C SER A 103 19.07 -11.67 -14.31
N PHE A 104 17.95 -12.34 -14.07
CA PHE A 104 17.14 -12.05 -12.88
C PHE A 104 17.96 -12.17 -11.58
N GLU A 105 18.81 -13.22 -11.49
CA GLU A 105 19.68 -13.45 -10.33
C GLU A 105 20.69 -12.32 -10.14
N GLN A 106 21.27 -11.81 -11.24
CA GLN A 106 22.21 -10.69 -11.17
C GLN A 106 21.51 -9.43 -10.67
N LYS A 107 20.36 -9.08 -11.23
CA LYS A 107 19.56 -7.92 -10.79
C LYS A 107 19.13 -8.04 -9.34
N LEU A 108 18.76 -9.25 -8.91
CA LEU A 108 18.41 -9.52 -7.52
C LEU A 108 19.64 -9.36 -6.61
N HIS A 109 20.80 -9.87 -7.01
CA HIS A 109 22.04 -9.72 -6.26
C HIS A 109 22.42 -8.26 -6.08
N ASP A 110 22.37 -7.47 -7.17
CA ASP A 110 22.72 -6.05 -7.15
C ASP A 110 21.79 -5.23 -6.25
N LEU A 111 20.52 -5.66 -6.17
CA LEU A 111 19.51 -5.05 -5.32
C LEU A 111 19.75 -5.28 -3.83
N MET A 112 20.33 -6.44 -3.44
CA MET A 112 20.42 -6.85 -2.02
C MET A 112 21.16 -5.85 -1.13
N GLY A 113 22.20 -5.18 -1.66
CA GLY A 113 23.02 -4.23 -0.93
C GLY A 113 22.48 -2.81 -0.87
N LEU A 114 21.44 -2.48 -1.64
CA LEU A 114 20.89 -1.13 -1.70
C LEU A 114 20.14 -0.80 -0.39
N ASN A 115 20.16 0.49 -0.03
CA ASN A 115 19.31 0.98 1.07
C ASN A 115 17.85 0.98 0.63
N VAL A 116 16.95 0.64 1.56
CA VAL A 116 15.50 0.58 1.30
C VAL A 116 14.94 1.89 0.74
N MET A 117 15.49 3.03 1.16
CA MET A 117 15.02 4.35 0.74
C MET A 117 15.28 4.65 -0.74
N GLU A 118 16.16 3.90 -1.40
CA GLU A 118 16.40 4.04 -2.86
C GLU A 118 15.21 3.57 -3.70
N LEU A 119 14.41 2.63 -3.18
CA LEU A 119 13.25 2.08 -3.87
C LEU A 119 11.92 2.48 -3.21
N ALA A 120 11.96 2.98 -1.98
CA ALA A 120 10.78 3.29 -1.20
C ALA A 120 9.95 4.43 -1.80
N THR A 121 8.64 4.33 -1.64
CA THR A 121 7.73 5.45 -1.85
C THR A 121 7.75 6.35 -0.62
N THR A 122 8.37 7.54 -0.74
CA THR A 122 8.47 8.53 0.35
C THR A 122 7.27 9.49 0.40
N LYS A 123 6.55 9.67 -0.72
CA LYS A 123 5.26 10.38 -0.72
C LYS A 123 4.21 9.45 -0.11
N LEU A 124 4.21 9.42 1.22
CA LEU A 124 3.39 8.49 1.99
C LEU A 124 1.89 8.72 1.76
N VAL A 125 1.19 7.65 1.41
CA VAL A 125 -0.28 7.59 1.46
C VAL A 125 -0.64 6.77 2.70
N TYR A 126 -1.41 7.34 3.59
CA TYR A 126 -1.88 6.73 4.82
C TYR A 126 -3.36 7.06 5.05
N VAL A 127 -3.96 6.44 6.03
CA VAL A 127 -5.31 6.74 6.52
C VAL A 127 -5.27 6.88 8.04
N GLU A 128 -6.17 7.69 8.60
CA GLU A 128 -6.30 7.81 10.05
C GLU A 128 -7.15 6.66 10.61
N SER A 129 -6.88 6.24 11.84
CA SER A 129 -7.54 5.09 12.49
C SER A 129 -9.06 5.27 12.66
N ASP A 130 -9.52 6.52 12.67
CA ASP A 130 -10.92 6.91 12.81
C ASP A 130 -11.65 7.05 11.47
N TYR A 131 -10.99 6.81 10.33
CA TYR A 131 -11.67 6.78 9.02
C TYR A 131 -12.72 5.67 8.98
N ASP A 132 -13.79 5.96 8.28
CA ASP A 132 -14.76 4.94 7.92
C ASP A 132 -14.19 4.00 6.85
N ILE A 133 -14.70 2.77 6.78
CA ILE A 133 -14.18 1.75 5.84
C ILE A 133 -14.32 2.20 4.38
N ASP A 134 -15.40 2.91 4.02
CA ASP A 134 -15.61 3.45 2.68
C ASP A 134 -14.61 4.57 2.34
N GLU A 135 -14.25 5.43 3.30
CA GLU A 135 -13.20 6.44 3.13
C GLU A 135 -11.85 5.79 2.83
N ALA A 136 -11.47 4.76 3.61
CA ALA A 136 -10.25 4.01 3.37
C ALA A 136 -10.28 3.27 2.01
N ALA A 137 -11.42 2.68 1.64
CA ALA A 137 -11.59 2.03 0.34
C ALA A 137 -11.40 3.01 -0.82
N LYS A 138 -11.93 4.24 -0.69
CA LYS A 138 -11.75 5.32 -1.66
C LYS A 138 -10.28 5.67 -1.82
N VAL A 139 -9.55 5.89 -0.71
CA VAL A 139 -8.11 6.20 -0.73
C VAL A 139 -7.34 5.09 -1.45
N LEU A 140 -7.52 3.82 -1.07
CA LEU A 140 -6.81 2.69 -1.69
C LEU A 140 -7.16 2.53 -3.19
N GLY A 141 -8.41 2.80 -3.55
CA GLY A 141 -8.89 2.74 -4.94
C GLY A 141 -8.31 3.85 -5.81
N GLU A 142 -8.49 5.11 -5.42
CA GLU A 142 -8.04 6.29 -6.17
C GLU A 142 -6.51 6.35 -6.30
N LYS A 143 -5.78 6.02 -5.23
CA LYS A 143 -4.31 5.97 -5.26
C LYS A 143 -3.76 4.72 -5.91
N LYS A 144 -4.61 3.76 -6.29
CA LYS A 144 -4.24 2.48 -6.93
C LYS A 144 -3.23 1.67 -6.12
N ILE A 145 -3.25 1.79 -4.79
CA ILE A 145 -2.36 1.07 -3.88
C ILE A 145 -3.07 -0.13 -3.25
N LYS A 146 -2.32 -1.18 -2.94
CA LYS A 146 -2.86 -2.42 -2.36
C LYS A 146 -3.01 -2.34 -0.84
N LYS A 147 -2.14 -1.57 -0.18
CA LYS A 147 -2.02 -1.48 1.28
C LYS A 147 -1.44 -0.11 1.65
N CYS A 148 -1.83 0.42 2.80
CA CYS A 148 -1.23 1.62 3.37
C CYS A 148 -1.15 1.55 4.90
N PRO A 149 -0.27 2.35 5.53
CA PRO A 149 -0.23 2.54 6.96
C PRO A 149 -1.52 3.16 7.49
N VAL A 150 -1.89 2.79 8.71
CA VAL A 150 -2.92 3.44 9.52
C VAL A 150 -2.24 4.21 10.63
N LEU A 151 -2.50 5.48 10.71
CA LEU A 151 -1.94 6.34 11.74
C LEU A 151 -3.00 6.77 12.76
N GLU A 152 -2.55 7.04 13.97
CA GLU A 152 -3.31 7.68 15.01
C GLU A 152 -2.42 8.72 15.70
N ASN A 153 -2.82 9.98 15.64
CA ASN A 153 -2.00 11.09 16.15
C ASN A 153 -0.56 11.07 15.57
N GLY A 154 -0.43 10.73 14.29
CA GLY A 154 0.86 10.66 13.59
C GLY A 154 1.72 9.42 13.91
N LYS A 155 1.22 8.49 14.72
CA LYS A 155 1.91 7.23 15.06
C LYS A 155 1.33 6.07 14.28
N LEU A 156 2.16 5.12 13.88
CA LEU A 156 1.74 3.89 13.23
C LEU A 156 0.99 2.99 14.23
N VAL A 157 -0.28 2.72 13.96
CA VAL A 157 -1.13 1.84 14.79
C VAL A 157 -1.61 0.60 14.04
N GLY A 158 -1.47 0.57 12.72
CA GLY A 158 -1.91 -0.56 11.93
C GLY A 158 -1.54 -0.44 10.46
N VAL A 159 -1.97 -1.43 9.69
CA VAL A 159 -2.00 -1.38 8.22
C VAL A 159 -3.37 -1.85 7.75
N ILE A 160 -3.85 -1.27 6.67
CA ILE A 160 -5.08 -1.67 6.00
C ILE A 160 -4.79 -2.02 4.53
N SER A 161 -5.42 -3.06 4.03
CA SER A 161 -5.30 -3.46 2.62
C SER A 161 -6.66 -3.63 1.97
N ARG A 162 -6.67 -3.65 0.62
CA ARG A 162 -7.88 -3.95 -0.15
C ARG A 162 -8.50 -5.29 0.24
N SER A 163 -7.67 -6.29 0.57
CA SER A 163 -8.15 -7.62 0.95
C SER A 163 -8.86 -7.63 2.31
N GLU A 164 -8.41 -6.83 3.30
CA GLU A 164 -9.12 -6.68 4.56
C GLU A 164 -10.49 -6.03 4.35
N ILE A 165 -10.55 -4.95 3.56
CA ILE A 165 -11.80 -4.25 3.24
C ILE A 165 -12.78 -5.17 2.51
N LEU A 166 -12.32 -5.89 1.47
CA LEU A 166 -13.18 -6.81 0.72
C LEU A 166 -13.68 -7.98 1.57
N ARG A 167 -12.83 -8.53 2.43
CA ARG A 167 -13.22 -9.59 3.36
C ARG A 167 -14.32 -9.12 4.32
N TYR A 168 -14.13 -7.94 4.91
CA TYR A 168 -15.16 -7.35 5.77
C TYR A 168 -16.46 -7.09 5.02
N ALA A 169 -16.39 -6.50 3.83
CA ALA A 169 -17.57 -6.19 3.02
C ALA A 169 -18.38 -7.46 2.68
N LEU A 170 -17.69 -8.54 2.27
CA LEU A 170 -18.33 -9.82 1.95
C LEU A 170 -18.96 -10.45 3.20
N SER A 171 -18.24 -10.51 4.32
CA SER A 171 -18.77 -11.07 5.58
C SER A 171 -20.01 -10.32 6.03
N SER A 172 -19.97 -8.98 6.04
CA SER A 172 -21.11 -8.15 6.41
C SER A 172 -22.31 -8.33 5.46
N TYR A 173 -22.07 -8.53 4.17
CA TYR A 173 -23.13 -8.82 3.21
C TYR A 173 -23.79 -10.16 3.48
N LEU A 174 -23.02 -11.22 3.69
CA LEU A 174 -23.52 -12.57 3.96
C LEU A 174 -24.33 -12.64 5.27
N GLU A 175 -23.85 -11.97 6.33
CA GLU A 175 -24.57 -11.87 7.61
C GLU A 175 -25.94 -11.22 7.43
N LYS A 176 -26.02 -10.13 6.63
CA LYS A 176 -27.30 -9.45 6.37
C LYS A 176 -28.27 -10.29 5.52
N GLU A 177 -27.76 -11.06 4.57
CA GLU A 177 -28.60 -11.98 3.77
C GLU A 177 -29.11 -13.14 4.62
N ALA A 178 -28.31 -13.72 5.48
CA ALA A 178 -28.72 -14.76 6.42
C ALA A 178 -29.85 -14.26 7.35
N ALA A 179 -29.70 -13.05 7.93
CA ALA A 179 -30.68 -12.45 8.81
C ALA A 179 -32.04 -12.07 8.13
N LYS A 180 -32.06 -12.04 6.79
CA LYS A 180 -33.36 -11.82 6.05
C LYS A 180 -34.05 -13.13 5.72
N ALA A 181 -33.35 -14.26 5.78
CA ALA A 181 -33.91 -15.58 5.46
C ALA A 181 -34.55 -16.28 6.67
N GLU A 182 -34.37 -15.73 7.88
CA GLU A 182 -35.07 -16.11 9.12
C GLU A 182 -36.31 -15.25 9.32
#